data_20d19cf4bc7166d56131475b477b17e6
#
_entry.id   20d19cf4bc7166d56131475b477b17e6
#
_cell.length_a   1.000
_cell.length_b   1.000
_cell.length_c   1.000
_cell.angle_alpha   90.00
_cell.angle_beta   90.00
_cell.angle_gamma   90.00
#
_symmetry.space_group_name_H-M   'P 1'
#
loop_
_entity.id
_entity.type
_entity.pdbx_description
1 polymer ?
#
loop_
_entity_poly.entity_id
_entity_poly.type
_entity_poly.pdbx_seq_one_letter_code
_entity_poly.pdbx_strand_id
1 'polypeptide(L)'
;MLGMLISPHEQERLLIHVAAGLARERRARGLRLNYPEAVALITSFLLEGARDGRPVVELMTTGRTVLTRDDVMDGVPEMLAEVQVEATFPDGTKLVTVHEPIP
;
A
#
# COMPACT_ATOMS: atom_id res chain seq x y z
N MET A 1 -5.17 -20.96 20.58
CA MET A 1 -4.60 -20.61 19.97
C MET A 1 -3.52 -20.66 20.01
N LEU A 2 -3.15 -20.83 19.50
CA LEU A 2 -2.54 -20.99 19.40
C LEU A 2 -1.38 -20.60 19.51
N GLY A 3 -0.75 -20.28 19.98
CA GLY A 3 0.63 -20.00 20.18
C GLY A 3 1.26 -18.95 19.33
N MET A 4 0.49 -18.30 18.48
CA MET A 4 0.99 -17.22 17.66
C MET A 4 0.85 -15.90 18.42
N LEU A 5 1.99 -15.33 18.78
CA LEU A 5 2.03 -14.04 19.45
C LEU A 5 2.30 -12.95 18.42
N ILE A 6 1.25 -12.28 17.99
CA ILE A 6 1.33 -11.21 17.01
C ILE A 6 0.95 -9.90 17.69
N SER A 7 1.81 -8.89 17.59
CA SER A 7 1.52 -7.57 18.12
C SER A 7 0.38 -6.90 17.34
N PRO A 8 -0.32 -5.92 17.93
CA PRO A 8 -1.36 -5.17 17.19
C PRO A 8 -0.82 -4.55 15.91
N HIS A 9 0.42 -4.11 15.91
CA HIS A 9 1.08 -3.53 14.75
C HIS A 9 1.26 -4.56 13.62
N GLU A 10 1.66 -5.77 13.98
CA GLU A 10 1.80 -6.87 13.02
C GLU A 10 0.44 -7.32 12.49
N GLN A 11 -0.59 -7.34 13.35
CA GLN A 11 -1.95 -7.66 12.92
C GLN A 11 -2.45 -6.67 11.88
N GLU A 12 -2.20 -5.38 12.10
CA GLU A 12 -2.57 -4.33 11.16
C GLU A 12 -1.91 -4.55 9.80
N ARG A 13 -0.63 -4.92 9.79
CA ARG A 13 0.09 -5.20 8.55
C ARG A 13 -0.45 -6.42 7.82
N LEU A 14 -0.84 -7.46 8.57
CA LEU A 14 -1.48 -8.62 7.96
C LEU A 14 -2.83 -8.27 7.35
N LEU A 15 -3.60 -7.41 8.01
CA LEU A 15 -4.88 -6.94 7.46
C LEU A 15 -4.69 -6.13 6.18
N ILE A 16 -3.67 -5.30 6.14
CA ILE A 16 -3.32 -4.55 4.92
C ILE A 16 -2.96 -5.52 3.80
N HIS A 17 -2.18 -6.55 4.10
CA HIS A 17 -1.79 -7.57 3.13
C HIS A 17 -3.01 -8.30 2.57
N VAL A 18 -3.95 -8.69 3.43
CA VAL A 18 -5.19 -9.35 3.00
C VAL A 18 -6.03 -8.41 2.14
N ALA A 19 -6.20 -7.17 2.57
CA ALA A 19 -6.97 -6.18 1.83
C ALA A 19 -6.34 -5.89 0.46
N ALA A 20 -5.02 -5.81 0.39
CA ALA A 20 -4.30 -5.62 -0.87
C ALA A 20 -4.47 -6.80 -1.80
N GLY A 21 -4.46 -8.03 -1.26
CA GLY A 21 -4.72 -9.24 -2.05
C GLY A 21 -6.10 -9.23 -2.67
N LEU A 22 -7.10 -8.84 -1.89
CA LEU A 22 -8.47 -8.71 -2.37
C LEU A 22 -8.56 -7.64 -3.47
N ALA A 23 -7.90 -6.51 -3.26
CA ALA A 23 -7.86 -5.45 -4.26
C ALA A 23 -7.25 -5.93 -5.58
N ARG A 24 -6.15 -6.68 -5.52
CA ARG A 24 -5.52 -7.26 -6.72
C ARG A 24 -6.46 -8.18 -7.45
N GLU A 25 -7.19 -9.04 -6.74
CA GLU A 25 -8.15 -9.95 -7.36
C GLU A 25 -9.27 -9.20 -8.05
N ARG A 26 -9.78 -8.14 -7.43
CA ARG A 26 -10.83 -7.32 -8.01
C ARG A 26 -10.35 -6.57 -9.25
N ARG A 27 -9.14 -6.00 -9.17
CA ARG A 27 -8.53 -5.33 -10.32
C ARG A 27 -8.32 -6.30 -11.48
N ALA A 28 -7.88 -7.52 -11.19
CA ALA A 28 -7.67 -8.54 -12.21
C ALA A 28 -8.95 -8.93 -12.93
N ARG A 29 -10.12 -8.77 -12.27
CA ARG A 29 -11.42 -9.01 -12.88
C ARG A 29 -11.96 -7.79 -13.64
N GLY A 30 -11.17 -6.73 -13.76
CA GLY A 30 -11.57 -5.51 -14.45
C GLY A 30 -12.41 -4.54 -13.61
N LEU A 31 -12.49 -4.75 -12.30
CA LEU A 31 -13.21 -3.85 -11.42
C LEU A 31 -12.34 -2.64 -11.08
N ARG A 32 -12.96 -1.46 -11.05
CA ARG A 32 -12.28 -0.25 -10.60
C ARG A 32 -12.28 -0.24 -9.07
N LEU A 33 -11.14 0.08 -8.49
CA LEU A 33 -10.94 0.01 -7.05
C LEU A 33 -11.54 1.23 -6.34
N ASN A 34 -12.11 0.99 -5.16
CA ASN A 34 -12.57 2.07 -4.28
C ASN A 34 -11.40 2.62 -3.46
N TYR A 35 -11.67 3.64 -2.66
CA TYR A 35 -10.65 4.32 -1.86
C TYR A 35 -9.88 3.35 -0.93
N PRO A 36 -10.53 2.57 -0.05
CA PRO A 36 -9.77 1.67 0.83
C PRO A 36 -8.99 0.60 0.09
N GLU A 37 -9.48 0.11 -1.04
CA GLU A 37 -8.76 -0.85 -1.85
C GLU A 37 -7.50 -0.24 -2.46
N ALA A 38 -7.61 0.99 -2.96
CA ALA A 38 -6.47 1.71 -3.53
C ALA A 38 -5.41 1.97 -2.45
N VAL A 39 -5.81 2.43 -1.28
CA VAL A 39 -4.89 2.68 -0.16
C VAL A 39 -4.19 1.40 0.25
N ALA A 40 -4.93 0.30 0.40
CA ALA A 40 -4.35 -0.98 0.81
C ALA A 40 -3.31 -1.47 -0.19
N LEU A 41 -3.60 -1.37 -1.48
CA LEU A 41 -2.70 -1.84 -2.52
C LEU A 41 -1.39 -1.04 -2.56
N ILE A 42 -1.48 0.28 -2.49
CA ILE A 42 -0.30 1.15 -2.48
C ILE A 42 0.50 0.93 -1.20
N THR A 43 -0.17 0.87 -0.06
CA THR A 43 0.50 0.64 1.23
C THR A 43 1.26 -0.68 1.24
N SER A 44 0.64 -1.75 0.75
CA SER A 44 1.28 -3.06 0.66
C SER A 44 2.52 -3.00 -0.23
N PHE A 45 2.45 -2.30 -1.35
CA PHE A 45 3.59 -2.11 -2.24
C PHE A 45 4.77 -1.46 -1.51
N LEU A 46 4.48 -0.43 -0.71
CA LEU A 46 5.52 0.28 0.05
C LEU A 46 6.13 -0.61 1.15
N LEU A 47 5.29 -1.35 1.85
CA LEU A 47 5.75 -2.25 2.91
C LEU A 47 6.66 -3.35 2.35
N GLU A 48 6.28 -3.94 1.23
CA GLU A 48 7.06 -4.99 0.59
C GLU A 48 8.34 -4.43 -0.05
N GLY A 49 8.26 -3.24 -0.63
CA GLY A 49 9.44 -2.56 -1.16
C GLY A 49 10.47 -2.27 -0.07
N ALA A 50 10.01 -1.87 1.11
CA ALA A 50 10.89 -1.66 2.26
C ALA A 50 11.56 -2.96 2.71
N ARG A 51 10.78 -4.05 2.75
CA ARG A 51 11.29 -5.37 3.11
C ARG A 51 12.34 -5.85 2.12
N ASP A 52 12.16 -5.52 0.84
CA ASP A 52 13.12 -5.83 -0.23
C ASP A 52 14.39 -4.97 -0.16
N GLY A 53 14.40 -3.95 0.69
CA GLY A 53 15.56 -3.08 0.84
C GLY A 53 15.61 -1.94 -0.17
N ARG A 54 14.52 -1.63 -0.85
CA ARG A 54 14.50 -0.52 -1.81
C ARG A 54 14.55 0.81 -1.03
N PRO A 55 15.33 1.79 -1.52
CA PRO A 55 15.46 3.08 -0.82
C PRO A 55 14.13 3.85 -0.72
N VAL A 56 13.97 4.62 0.34
CA VAL A 56 12.80 5.47 0.55
C VAL A 56 12.51 6.34 -0.68
N VAL A 57 13.56 6.99 -1.20
CA VAL A 57 13.43 7.90 -2.36
C VAL A 57 12.85 7.16 -3.58
N GLU A 58 13.30 5.93 -3.81
CA GLU A 58 12.79 5.11 -4.90
C GLU A 58 11.30 4.78 -4.69
N LEU A 59 10.93 4.41 -3.47
CA LEU A 59 9.54 4.07 -3.16
C LEU A 59 8.61 5.27 -3.27
N MET A 60 9.10 6.47 -2.96
CA MET A 60 8.32 7.69 -3.12
C MET A 60 7.95 7.95 -4.58
N THR A 61 8.80 7.53 -5.50
CA THR A 61 8.55 7.66 -6.93
C THR A 61 7.75 6.49 -7.46
N THR A 62 8.18 5.26 -7.18
CA THR A 62 7.52 4.05 -7.71
C THR A 62 6.13 3.83 -7.11
N GLY A 63 5.88 4.33 -5.91
CA GLY A 63 4.55 4.30 -5.31
C GLY A 63 3.50 5.03 -6.14
N ARG A 64 3.92 5.93 -7.01
CA ARG A 64 3.04 6.67 -7.93
C ARG A 64 2.76 5.93 -9.23
N THR A 65 3.30 4.75 -9.38
CA THR A 65 3.12 3.91 -10.58
C THR A 65 2.28 2.66 -10.31
N VAL A 66 1.84 2.47 -9.08
CA VAL A 66 1.08 1.27 -8.68
C VAL A 66 -0.30 1.25 -9.32
N LEU A 67 -0.99 2.39 -9.28
CA LEU A 67 -2.33 2.54 -9.83
C LEU A 67 -2.42 3.74 -10.76
N THR A 68 -3.20 3.58 -11.81
CA THR A 68 -3.55 4.68 -12.71
C THR A 68 -4.97 5.15 -12.40
N ARG A 69 -5.38 6.29 -12.97
CA ARG A 69 -6.75 6.78 -12.82
C ARG A 69 -7.79 5.80 -13.35
N ASP A 70 -7.43 5.03 -14.37
CA ASP A 70 -8.33 4.03 -14.94
C ASP A 70 -8.54 2.82 -14.03
N ASP A 71 -7.64 2.59 -13.09
CA ASP A 71 -7.72 1.47 -12.16
C ASP A 71 -8.69 1.71 -11.00
N VAL A 72 -9.13 2.95 -10.80
CA VAL A 72 -9.89 3.35 -9.61
C VAL A 72 -11.19 4.04 -9.99
N MET A 73 -12.12 4.05 -9.04
CA MET A 73 -13.40 4.73 -9.21
C MET A 73 -13.21 6.25 -9.30
N ASP A 74 -14.16 6.94 -9.92
CA ASP A 74 -14.14 8.38 -10.03
C ASP A 74 -14.06 9.03 -8.63
N GLY A 75 -13.21 10.03 -8.50
CA GLY A 75 -13.01 10.76 -7.26
C GLY A 75 -11.95 10.17 -6.33
N VAL A 76 -11.54 8.91 -6.52
CA VAL A 76 -10.51 8.29 -5.68
C VAL A 76 -9.17 9.02 -5.78
N PRO A 77 -8.68 9.38 -6.98
CA PRO A 77 -7.40 10.11 -7.06
C PRO A 77 -7.41 11.42 -6.27
N GLU A 78 -8.51 12.16 -6.32
CA GLU A 78 -8.65 13.44 -5.63
C GLU A 78 -8.79 13.27 -4.11
N MET A 79 -9.37 12.16 -3.65
CA MET A 79 -9.49 11.84 -2.23
C MET A 79 -8.16 11.41 -1.64
N LEU A 80 -7.27 10.87 -2.46
CA LEU A 80 -6.01 10.27 -2.02
C LEU A 80 -4.86 11.22 -2.30
N ALA A 81 -4.74 12.27 -1.47
CA ALA A 81 -3.70 13.28 -1.63
C ALA A 81 -2.30 12.72 -1.34
N GLU A 82 -2.20 11.78 -0.41
CA GLU A 82 -0.94 11.12 -0.09
C GLU A 82 -1.20 9.78 0.61
N VAL A 83 -0.21 8.90 0.52
CA VAL A 83 -0.15 7.69 1.34
C VAL A 83 1.10 7.79 2.19
N GLN A 84 0.93 7.57 3.49
CA GLN A 84 2.02 7.65 4.43
C GLN A 84 2.03 6.39 5.27
N VAL A 85 3.17 5.73 5.35
CA VAL A 85 3.28 4.49 6.11
C VAL A 85 4.65 4.39 6.77
N GLU A 86 4.65 3.87 7.99
CA GLU A 86 5.86 3.52 8.70
C GLU A 86 6.24 2.10 8.29
N ALA A 87 7.38 1.95 7.62
CA ALA A 87 7.80 0.68 7.06
C ALA A 87 9.15 0.27 7.62
N THR A 88 9.37 -1.04 7.72
CA THR A 88 10.61 -1.59 8.26
C THR A 88 11.53 -1.98 7.11
N PHE A 89 12.63 -1.25 7.00
CA PHE A 89 13.71 -1.48 6.05
C PHE A 89 14.77 -2.36 6.72
N PRO A 90 15.73 -2.92 5.95
CA PRO A 90 16.81 -3.71 6.54
C PRO A 90 17.62 -2.95 7.60
N ASP A 91 17.72 -1.63 7.48
CA ASP A 91 18.47 -0.78 8.42
C ASP A 91 17.59 -0.04 9.43
N GLY A 92 16.32 -0.38 9.52
CA GLY A 92 15.44 0.18 10.53
C GLY A 92 14.09 0.68 10.00
N THR A 93 13.28 1.19 10.90
CA THR A 93 11.96 1.70 10.61
C THR A 93 12.04 3.14 10.11
N LYS A 94 11.35 3.43 9.01
CA LYS A 94 11.34 4.76 8.40
C LYS A 94 9.93 5.09 7.92
N LEU A 95 9.61 6.39 7.90
CA LEU A 95 8.35 6.88 7.36
C LEU A 95 8.50 7.07 5.84
N VAL A 96 7.58 6.50 5.09
CA VAL A 96 7.52 6.67 3.64
C VAL A 96 6.25 7.45 3.30
N THR A 97 6.40 8.55 2.60
CA THR A 97 5.27 9.38 2.14
C THR A 97 5.28 9.43 0.63
N VAL A 98 4.16 9.04 0.02
CA VAL A 98 3.96 9.16 -1.43
C VAL A 98 2.93 10.25 -1.66
N HIS A 99 3.33 11.33 -2.32
CA HIS A 99 2.44 12.44 -2.66
C HIS A 99 1.76 12.17 -3.99
N GLU A 100 0.47 12.49 -4.08
CA GLU A 100 -0.33 12.28 -5.28
C GLU A 100 -0.10 10.88 -5.87
N PRO A 101 -0.42 9.83 -5.12
CA PRO A 101 -0.08 8.47 -5.52
C PRO A 101 -0.79 7.99 -6.79
N ILE A 102 -1.88 8.65 -7.18
CA ILE A 102 -2.59 8.34 -8.43
C ILE A 102 -2.65 9.63 -9.26
N PRO A 103 -1.56 9.97 -9.96
CA PRO A 103 -1.48 11.22 -10.71
C PRO A 103 -2.39 11.28 -11.94
#